data_f234bad7d0f9b3ee578d4167a5e568c0
#
_entry.id   f234bad7d0f9b3ee578d4167a5e568c0
#
_cell.length_a   1.000
_cell.length_b   1.000
_cell.length_c   1.000
_cell.angle_alpha   90.00
_cell.angle_beta   90.00
_cell.angle_gamma   90.00
#
_symmetry.space_group_name_H-M   'P 1'
#
loop_
_entity.id
_entity.type
_entity.pdbx_description
1 polymer ?
#
loop_
_entity_poly.entity_id
_entity_poly.type
_entity_poly.pdbx_seq_one_letter_code
_entity_poly.pdbx_strand_id
1 'polypeptide(L)'
;MIKKALTIAFILFCTYSFGQTCNCDVEFQHLHTYLENNYAGFKDKEALMTKTGYQKLVEEYAKYSKMPHNSEECIFILSQFLDHFKDNHISLASTLRGKTDSTFLKQRQIIEISDQKYKELLKSKGKEGIYYFKWDSLAYKIAVIKDKSPVHDYIGVIVSSNLPGWKKGSIKLYAKMENDSGAKGVLFMRNQMPSVNGFLFKGDEILGDFQREGTPVKKQQQFDHYDPFSSKKLDDKTLYIKIASFSLSYTKKIDSLFKANEDALKTMPNLILDLRDNGGGGDMAYQPILPYIYTDPVKNIGVSLYATEGNIKGWKKNAANPDLTEDEKKWFDGAVANMEAHKGEWINWSDDGTYSNFTKLPNPSKVVILIDRGCASSTEQFLLEARQSSKVILMGQNTQGTLDYSNWVESPLVCFPYVLRYPTTRSRRIDVGQGIDNVGIKPNHYLDPKTDWIKAAVQELEK
;
A
#
# COMPACT_ATOMS: atom_id res chain seq x y z
N MET A 1 39.49 65.47 -33.43
CA MET A 1 39.34 64.05 -33.12
C MET A 1 38.78 63.93 -31.72
N ILE A 2 37.47 63.72 -31.60
CA ILE A 2 36.75 63.64 -30.30
C ILE A 2 36.49 62.16 -30.01
N LYS A 3 37.13 61.56 -29.01
CA LYS A 3 36.89 60.21 -28.53
C LYS A 3 35.62 60.20 -27.68
N LYS A 4 34.57 59.55 -28.16
CA LYS A 4 33.37 59.24 -27.37
C LYS A 4 33.69 58.01 -26.47
N ALA A 5 33.68 58.21 -25.15
CA ALA A 5 33.70 57.16 -24.19
C ALA A 5 32.28 56.57 -24.03
N LEU A 6 32.12 55.29 -24.26
CA LEU A 6 30.87 54.57 -24.09
C LEU A 6 30.90 53.98 -22.65
N THR A 7 30.09 54.55 -21.77
CA THR A 7 29.91 54.03 -20.39
C THR A 7 28.85 52.93 -20.42
N ILE A 8 29.25 51.67 -20.31
CA ILE A 8 28.34 50.52 -20.18
C ILE A 8 27.92 50.46 -18.68
N ALA A 9 26.68 50.80 -18.41
CA ALA A 9 26.08 50.60 -17.11
C ALA A 9 25.71 49.10 -16.93
N PHE A 10 26.43 48.42 -16.05
CA PHE A 10 26.14 47.05 -15.63
C PHE A 10 25.00 47.09 -14.64
N ILE A 11 23.76 46.81 -15.07
CA ILE A 11 22.62 46.65 -14.16
C ILE A 11 22.76 45.28 -13.52
N LEU A 12 23.22 45.20 -12.27
CA LEU A 12 23.14 44.00 -11.45
C LEU A 12 21.65 43.70 -11.15
N PHE A 13 21.07 42.77 -11.85
CA PHE A 13 19.83 42.14 -11.42
C PHE A 13 20.14 41.25 -10.22
N CYS A 14 19.97 41.76 -9.01
CA CYS A 14 19.83 40.92 -7.82
C CYS A 14 18.53 40.16 -7.94
N THR A 15 18.59 38.93 -8.43
CA THR A 15 17.49 37.97 -8.27
C THR A 15 17.42 37.61 -6.79
N TYR A 16 16.52 38.28 -6.05
CA TYR A 16 16.10 37.79 -4.74
C TYR A 16 15.42 36.44 -4.96
N SER A 17 16.17 35.39 -4.79
CA SER A 17 15.59 34.06 -4.59
C SER A 17 14.95 34.09 -3.20
N PHE A 18 13.66 34.43 -3.15
CA PHE A 18 12.85 34.14 -1.97
C PHE A 18 12.84 32.63 -1.83
N GLY A 19 13.65 32.12 -0.93
CA GLY A 19 13.53 30.74 -0.49
C GLY A 19 12.10 30.55 0.00
N GLN A 20 11.30 29.81 -0.76
CA GLN A 20 9.92 29.52 -0.40
C GLN A 20 9.93 28.81 0.94
N THR A 21 9.38 29.44 1.99
CA THR A 21 9.34 28.82 3.32
C THR A 21 8.49 27.57 3.24
N CYS A 22 9.10 26.43 3.55
CA CYS A 22 8.42 25.14 3.55
C CYS A 22 7.22 25.14 4.51
N ASN A 23 6.05 24.87 3.96
CA ASN A 23 4.79 24.74 4.70
C ASN A 23 3.84 23.77 3.97
N CYS A 24 2.66 23.54 4.54
CA CYS A 24 1.71 22.57 3.99
C CYS A 24 1.12 23.02 2.64
N ASP A 25 0.95 24.31 2.40
CA ASP A 25 0.44 24.81 1.12
C ASP A 25 1.42 24.54 -0.02
N VAL A 26 2.71 24.86 0.19
CA VAL A 26 3.78 24.55 -0.78
C VAL A 26 3.81 23.05 -1.10
N GLU A 27 3.70 22.22 -0.08
CA GLU A 27 3.70 20.75 -0.27
C GLU A 27 2.47 20.26 -1.03
N PHE A 28 1.29 20.77 -0.69
CA PHE A 28 0.05 20.40 -1.36
C PHE A 28 0.05 20.81 -2.83
N GLN A 29 0.48 22.06 -3.16
CA GLN A 29 0.57 22.54 -4.53
C GLN A 29 1.53 21.69 -5.36
N HIS A 30 2.65 21.29 -4.78
CA HIS A 30 3.59 20.39 -5.44
C HIS A 30 2.96 19.00 -5.68
N LEU A 31 2.36 18.42 -4.64
CA LEU A 31 1.84 17.05 -4.68
C LEU A 31 0.75 16.87 -5.72
N HIS A 32 -0.29 17.73 -5.73
CA HIS A 32 -1.39 17.55 -6.68
C HIS A 32 -0.94 17.79 -8.12
N THR A 33 -0.13 18.84 -8.37
CA THR A 33 0.43 19.10 -9.71
C THR A 33 1.33 17.96 -10.18
N TYR A 34 2.11 17.37 -9.27
CA TYR A 34 2.96 16.24 -9.60
C TYR A 34 2.14 15.00 -10.00
N LEU A 35 1.04 14.71 -9.29
CA LEU A 35 0.11 13.62 -9.64
C LEU A 35 -0.55 13.85 -11.00
N GLU A 36 -1.05 15.06 -11.28
CA GLU A 36 -1.65 15.41 -12.57
C GLU A 36 -0.74 15.07 -13.75
N ASN A 37 0.55 15.29 -13.59
CA ASN A 37 1.53 15.14 -14.66
C ASN A 37 2.13 13.73 -14.76
N ASN A 38 2.11 12.92 -13.69
CA ASN A 38 2.90 11.69 -13.64
C ASN A 38 2.10 10.42 -13.33
N TYR A 39 0.97 10.53 -12.62
CA TYR A 39 0.19 9.37 -12.23
C TYR A 39 -0.56 8.77 -13.42
N ALA A 40 -0.30 7.50 -13.73
CA ALA A 40 -0.88 6.80 -14.87
C ALA A 40 -2.42 6.70 -14.83
N GLY A 41 -3.03 6.68 -13.65
CA GLY A 41 -4.47 6.62 -13.47
C GLY A 41 -5.16 7.98 -13.42
N PHE A 42 -4.43 9.10 -13.52
CA PHE A 42 -4.98 10.42 -13.24
C PHE A 42 -6.22 10.73 -14.07
N LYS A 43 -6.16 10.51 -15.38
CA LYS A 43 -7.28 10.84 -16.30
C LYS A 43 -8.53 10.01 -16.03
N ASP A 44 -8.37 8.72 -15.71
CA ASP A 44 -9.51 7.85 -15.37
C ASP A 44 -10.15 8.29 -14.04
N LYS A 45 -9.34 8.62 -13.04
CA LYS A 45 -9.81 9.06 -11.73
C LYS A 45 -10.44 10.45 -11.79
N GLU A 46 -9.86 11.38 -12.57
CA GLU A 46 -10.46 12.69 -12.85
C GLU A 46 -11.84 12.53 -13.53
N ALA A 47 -11.95 11.63 -14.52
CA ALA A 47 -13.21 11.36 -15.20
C ALA A 47 -14.30 10.82 -14.25
N LEU A 48 -13.95 9.94 -13.32
CA LEU A 48 -14.85 9.43 -12.31
C LEU A 48 -15.34 10.53 -11.34
N MET A 49 -14.47 11.45 -10.96
CA MET A 49 -14.80 12.58 -10.10
C MET A 49 -15.51 13.72 -10.86
N THR A 50 -15.48 13.71 -12.18
CA THR A 50 -15.68 14.83 -13.12
C THR A 50 -14.58 15.91 -12.97
N LYS A 51 -14.24 16.59 -14.05
CA LYS A 51 -13.23 17.67 -14.02
C LYS A 51 -13.58 18.76 -13.00
N THR A 52 -14.85 19.19 -12.95
CA THR A 52 -15.32 20.19 -11.98
C THR A 52 -15.29 19.65 -10.56
N GLY A 53 -15.59 18.37 -10.35
CA GLY A 53 -15.48 17.72 -9.03
C GLY A 53 -14.04 17.69 -8.55
N TYR A 54 -13.10 17.33 -9.41
CA TYR A 54 -11.66 17.36 -9.08
C TYR A 54 -11.17 18.78 -8.76
N GLN A 55 -11.55 19.79 -9.55
CA GLN A 55 -11.20 21.19 -9.27
C GLN A 55 -11.70 21.64 -7.90
N LYS A 56 -12.95 21.35 -7.55
CA LYS A 56 -13.50 21.65 -6.21
C LYS A 56 -12.73 20.94 -5.10
N LEU A 57 -12.32 19.69 -5.33
CA LEU A 57 -11.49 18.95 -4.38
C LEU A 57 -10.14 19.64 -4.16
N VAL A 58 -9.46 20.05 -5.23
CA VAL A 58 -8.20 20.80 -5.15
C VAL A 58 -8.39 22.12 -4.40
N GLU A 59 -9.44 22.89 -4.71
CA GLU A 59 -9.76 24.15 -4.01
C GLU A 59 -10.00 23.93 -2.51
N GLU A 60 -10.74 22.88 -2.14
CA GLU A 60 -11.00 22.53 -0.75
C GLU A 60 -9.71 22.22 0.02
N TYR A 61 -8.87 21.33 -0.52
CA TYR A 61 -7.61 20.95 0.13
C TYR A 61 -6.55 22.07 0.09
N ALA A 62 -6.54 22.91 -0.95
CA ALA A 62 -5.75 24.13 -0.97
C ALA A 62 -6.17 25.13 0.13
N LYS A 63 -7.47 25.19 0.45
CA LYS A 63 -7.94 25.99 1.60
C LYS A 63 -7.45 25.41 2.93
N TYR A 64 -7.53 24.08 3.11
CA TYR A 64 -7.03 23.43 4.33
C TYR A 64 -5.52 23.59 4.46
N SER A 65 -4.74 23.38 3.41
CA SER A 65 -3.26 23.45 3.45
C SER A 65 -2.71 24.83 3.80
N LYS A 66 -3.46 25.91 3.54
CA LYS A 66 -3.11 27.30 3.87
C LYS A 66 -3.27 27.64 5.36
N MET A 67 -4.00 26.83 6.12
CA MET A 67 -4.13 27.04 7.55
C MET A 67 -2.81 26.69 8.26
N PRO A 68 -2.53 27.24 9.45
CA PRO A 68 -1.37 26.83 10.22
C PRO A 68 -1.45 25.36 10.62
N HIS A 69 -0.45 24.58 10.24
CA HIS A 69 -0.37 23.15 10.51
C HIS A 69 1.00 22.76 11.02
N ASN A 70 1.04 21.75 11.89
CA ASN A 70 2.24 20.98 12.10
C ASN A 70 2.46 19.96 10.95
N SER A 71 3.64 19.36 10.91
CA SER A 71 4.00 18.42 9.85
C SER A 71 3.11 17.17 9.79
N GLU A 72 2.69 16.65 10.96
CA GLU A 72 1.84 15.46 11.05
C GLU A 72 0.42 15.74 10.54
N GLU A 73 -0.12 16.92 10.88
CA GLU A 73 -1.42 17.35 10.38
C GLU A 73 -1.38 17.58 8.86
N CYS A 74 -0.29 18.14 8.35
CA CYS A 74 -0.11 18.28 6.90
C CYS A 74 -0.10 16.90 6.21
N ILE A 75 0.65 15.93 6.72
CA ILE A 75 0.65 14.56 6.17
C ILE A 75 -0.75 13.94 6.22
N PHE A 76 -1.53 14.22 7.28
CA PHE A 76 -2.94 13.81 7.33
C PHE A 76 -3.75 14.43 6.20
N ILE A 77 -3.66 15.75 5.97
CA ILE A 77 -4.36 16.48 4.89
C ILE A 77 -4.00 15.89 3.53
N LEU A 78 -2.70 15.74 3.25
CA LEU A 78 -2.23 15.16 1.99
C LEU A 78 -2.75 13.73 1.79
N SER A 79 -2.72 12.92 2.85
CA SER A 79 -3.21 11.54 2.80
C SER A 79 -4.71 11.46 2.53
N GLN A 80 -5.51 12.37 3.11
CA GLN A 80 -6.96 12.45 2.85
C GLN A 80 -7.23 12.87 1.40
N PHE A 81 -6.46 13.82 0.85
CA PHE A 81 -6.55 14.18 -0.56
C PHE A 81 -6.27 12.95 -1.46
N LEU A 82 -5.21 12.22 -1.18
CA LEU A 82 -4.82 11.03 -1.95
C LEU A 82 -5.90 9.92 -1.90
N ASP A 83 -6.60 9.76 -0.79
CA ASP A 83 -7.66 8.75 -0.65
C ASP A 83 -8.84 8.96 -1.63
N HIS A 84 -9.05 10.18 -2.12
CA HIS A 84 -10.09 10.45 -3.13
C HIS A 84 -9.83 9.75 -4.46
N PHE A 85 -8.58 9.43 -4.79
CA PHE A 85 -8.26 8.69 -6.01
C PHE A 85 -8.68 7.22 -5.95
N LYS A 86 -8.95 6.68 -4.77
CA LYS A 86 -9.35 5.27 -4.60
C LYS A 86 -8.40 4.31 -5.33
N ASP A 87 -7.11 4.53 -5.15
CA ASP A 87 -6.04 3.68 -5.66
C ASP A 87 -5.09 3.32 -4.51
N ASN A 88 -5.07 2.05 -4.14
CA ASN A 88 -4.30 1.55 -3.01
C ASN A 88 -2.78 1.56 -3.26
N HIS A 89 -2.33 1.78 -4.49
CA HIS A 89 -0.92 2.01 -4.81
C HIS A 89 -0.48 3.47 -4.61
N ILE A 90 -1.43 4.41 -4.39
CA ILE A 90 -1.09 5.78 -4.02
C ILE A 90 -0.99 5.89 -2.50
N SER A 91 0.17 6.32 -2.01
CA SER A 91 0.38 6.48 -0.57
C SER A 91 1.53 7.44 -0.26
N LEU A 92 1.58 7.90 0.98
CA LEU A 92 2.76 8.58 1.53
C LEU A 92 3.57 7.59 2.37
N ALA A 93 4.89 7.60 2.20
CA ALA A 93 5.81 6.80 3.01
C ALA A 93 6.92 7.67 3.59
N SER A 94 7.28 7.42 4.86
CA SER A 94 8.37 8.16 5.51
C SER A 94 9.74 7.72 4.98
N THR A 95 10.62 8.68 4.71
CA THR A 95 12.02 8.41 4.37
C THR A 95 12.89 8.13 5.60
N LEU A 96 12.34 8.35 6.80
CA LEU A 96 13.10 8.23 8.05
C LEU A 96 13.47 6.77 8.40
N ARG A 97 12.77 5.77 7.85
CA ARG A 97 13.05 4.33 7.97
C ARG A 97 13.54 3.90 9.36
N GLY A 98 12.84 4.36 10.42
CA GLY A 98 13.19 4.03 11.80
C GLY A 98 14.33 4.85 12.42
N LYS A 99 14.88 5.85 11.73
CA LYS A 99 15.83 6.81 12.31
C LYS A 99 15.06 7.74 13.26
N THR A 100 15.33 7.65 14.54
CA THR A 100 14.62 8.40 15.59
C THR A 100 15.18 9.80 15.84
N ASP A 101 16.30 10.14 15.25
CA ASP A 101 17.04 11.38 15.57
C ASP A 101 17.08 12.39 14.41
N SER A 102 16.03 12.51 13.65
CA SER A 102 15.93 13.55 12.64
C SER A 102 15.51 14.88 13.26
N THR A 103 15.96 15.98 12.67
CA THR A 103 15.52 17.34 13.03
C THR A 103 14.00 17.47 12.96
N PHE A 104 13.37 16.78 12.01
CA PHE A 104 11.93 16.70 11.85
C PHE A 104 11.23 16.13 13.10
N LEU A 105 11.73 15.03 13.68
CA LEU A 105 11.16 14.43 14.88
C LEU A 105 11.33 15.33 16.12
N LYS A 106 12.35 16.19 16.14
CA LYS A 106 12.55 17.17 17.20
C LYS A 106 11.58 18.35 17.16
N GLN A 107 11.05 18.66 15.96
CA GLN A 107 10.09 19.75 15.72
C GLN A 107 8.63 19.36 15.88
N ARG A 108 8.36 18.10 16.29
CA ARG A 108 6.98 17.64 16.49
C ARG A 108 6.24 18.46 17.53
N GLN A 109 4.99 18.72 17.25
CA GLN A 109 4.08 19.28 18.23
C GLN A 109 3.91 18.32 19.40
N ILE A 110 4.05 18.86 20.62
CA ILE A 110 3.80 18.14 21.86
C ILE A 110 2.53 18.71 22.49
N ILE A 111 1.56 17.86 22.70
CA ILE A 111 0.29 18.22 23.35
C ILE A 111 0.29 17.69 24.77
N GLU A 112 0.21 18.58 25.74
CA GLU A 112 0.18 18.19 27.14
C GLU A 112 -1.24 17.78 27.56
N ILE A 113 -1.37 16.61 28.12
CA ILE A 113 -2.60 16.13 28.77
C ILE A 113 -2.40 16.29 30.28
N SER A 114 -3.14 17.25 30.88
CA SER A 114 -3.08 17.49 32.32
C SER A 114 -3.63 16.30 33.11
N ASP A 115 -3.20 16.16 34.36
CA ASP A 115 -3.68 15.09 35.26
C ASP A 115 -5.19 15.16 35.47
N GLN A 116 -5.77 16.35 35.49
CA GLN A 116 -7.21 16.54 35.57
C GLN A 116 -7.89 15.98 34.29
N LYS A 117 -7.44 16.39 33.10
CA LYS A 117 -7.99 15.88 31.81
C LYS A 117 -7.82 14.37 31.69
N TYR A 118 -6.68 13.83 32.12
CA TYR A 118 -6.45 12.37 32.16
C TYR A 118 -7.51 11.65 32.99
N LYS A 119 -7.79 12.14 34.22
CA LYS A 119 -8.83 11.56 35.12
C LYS A 119 -10.25 11.69 34.54
N GLU A 120 -10.55 12.75 33.79
CA GLU A 120 -11.82 12.92 33.09
C GLU A 120 -11.95 11.90 31.96
N LEU A 121 -10.89 11.72 31.15
CA LEU A 121 -10.85 10.76 30.05
C LEU A 121 -10.99 9.31 30.51
N LEU A 122 -10.46 8.95 31.68
CA LEU A 122 -10.66 7.60 32.27
C LEU A 122 -12.13 7.31 32.58
N LYS A 123 -12.96 8.33 32.84
CA LYS A 123 -14.38 8.21 33.14
C LYS A 123 -15.27 8.39 31.92
N SER A 124 -14.71 8.78 30.76
CA SER A 124 -15.46 9.05 29.53
C SER A 124 -16.10 7.77 28.99
N LYS A 125 -17.35 7.89 28.51
CA LYS A 125 -18.13 6.79 27.90
C LYS A 125 -18.22 6.91 26.38
N GLY A 126 -17.76 8.05 25.81
CA GLY A 126 -17.79 8.29 24.36
C GLY A 126 -16.50 7.81 23.66
N LYS A 127 -16.23 8.38 22.48
CA LYS A 127 -15.00 8.08 21.72
C LYS A 127 -13.75 8.66 22.39
N GLU A 128 -13.89 9.79 23.11
CA GLU A 128 -12.82 10.30 23.96
C GLU A 128 -12.53 9.31 25.09
N GLY A 129 -11.26 9.16 25.44
CA GLY A 129 -10.87 8.25 26.53
C GLY A 129 -9.39 7.95 26.52
N ILE A 130 -8.98 7.16 27.49
CA ILE A 130 -7.64 6.59 27.52
C ILE A 130 -7.70 5.19 26.92
N TYR A 131 -6.86 4.95 25.94
CA TYR A 131 -6.75 3.66 25.27
C TYR A 131 -5.33 3.16 25.37
N TYR A 132 -5.17 1.85 25.50
CA TYR A 132 -3.86 1.21 25.57
C TYR A 132 -3.68 0.22 24.42
N PHE A 133 -2.45 0.12 23.97
CA PHE A 133 -1.97 -0.91 23.07
C PHE A 133 -0.87 -1.69 23.78
N LYS A 134 -0.94 -3.02 23.69
CA LYS A 134 0.10 -3.89 24.20
C LYS A 134 0.34 -5.01 23.20
N TRP A 135 1.57 -5.16 22.79
CA TRP A 135 2.01 -6.24 21.94
C TRP A 135 3.35 -6.73 22.45
N ASP A 136 3.39 -7.95 22.99
CA ASP A 136 4.57 -8.52 23.63
C ASP A 136 5.18 -7.59 24.69
N SER A 137 6.43 -7.17 24.54
CA SER A 137 7.10 -6.19 25.41
C SER A 137 6.75 -4.74 25.13
N LEU A 138 6.07 -4.45 24.01
CA LEU A 138 5.71 -3.09 23.57
C LEU A 138 4.40 -2.66 24.20
N ALA A 139 4.40 -1.52 24.86
CA ALA A 139 3.19 -0.95 25.44
C ALA A 139 3.19 0.56 25.34
N TYR A 140 2.05 1.14 25.00
CA TYR A 140 1.82 2.57 25.08
C TYR A 140 0.34 2.87 25.30
N LYS A 141 0.09 4.06 25.86
CA LYS A 141 -1.25 4.58 26.08
C LYS A 141 -1.42 5.87 25.32
N ILE A 142 -2.60 6.08 24.77
CA ILE A 142 -3.01 7.31 24.11
C ILE A 142 -4.24 7.89 24.80
N ALA A 143 -4.28 9.21 24.89
CA ALA A 143 -5.49 9.97 25.16
C ALA A 143 -6.13 10.32 23.82
N VAL A 144 -7.33 9.81 23.56
CA VAL A 144 -8.14 10.23 22.41
C VAL A 144 -9.01 11.39 22.87
N ILE A 145 -8.85 12.52 22.21
CA ILE A 145 -9.57 13.76 22.52
C ILE A 145 -10.19 14.35 21.27
N LYS A 146 -11.32 15.03 21.43
CA LYS A 146 -11.88 15.87 20.36
C LYS A 146 -10.94 17.02 20.06
N ASP A 147 -10.88 17.35 18.79
CA ASP A 147 -10.16 18.53 18.33
C ASP A 147 -11.10 19.47 17.57
N LYS A 148 -10.71 20.75 17.49
CA LYS A 148 -11.49 21.80 16.80
C LYS A 148 -10.99 22.03 15.36
N SER A 149 -10.17 21.15 14.84
CA SER A 149 -9.70 21.25 13.46
C SER A 149 -10.84 21.04 12.46
N PRO A 150 -10.89 21.78 11.34
CA PRO A 150 -11.85 21.51 10.28
C PRO A 150 -11.54 20.22 9.51
N VAL A 151 -10.30 19.71 9.62
CA VAL A 151 -9.84 18.56 8.84
C VAL A 151 -9.94 17.24 9.58
N HIS A 152 -9.94 17.23 10.91
CA HIS A 152 -10.13 16.03 11.74
C HIS A 152 -11.00 16.32 12.98
N ASP A 153 -11.59 15.29 13.55
CA ASP A 153 -12.51 15.40 14.69
C ASP A 153 -11.86 14.92 15.99
N TYR A 154 -10.87 14.01 15.89
CA TYR A 154 -10.18 13.43 17.03
C TYR A 154 -8.68 13.35 16.76
N ILE A 155 -7.91 13.51 17.82
CA ILE A 155 -6.47 13.22 17.87
C ILE A 155 -6.19 12.21 18.98
N GLY A 156 -5.21 11.35 18.77
CA GLY A 156 -4.69 10.44 19.77
C GLY A 156 -3.29 10.87 20.20
N VAL A 157 -3.14 11.23 21.47
CA VAL A 157 -1.90 11.78 22.05
C VAL A 157 -1.27 10.76 22.98
N ILE A 158 0.03 10.48 22.83
CA ILE A 158 0.77 9.57 23.71
C ILE A 158 0.79 10.13 25.14
N VAL A 159 0.27 9.37 26.10
CA VAL A 159 0.35 9.68 27.54
C VAL A 159 1.40 8.85 28.25
N SER A 160 1.72 7.66 27.74
CA SER A 160 2.87 6.85 28.17
C SER A 160 3.31 5.92 27.05
N SER A 161 4.60 5.64 26.95
CA SER A 161 5.16 4.74 25.94
C SER A 161 6.50 4.17 26.40
N ASN A 162 6.74 2.88 26.12
CA ASN A 162 8.07 2.29 26.15
C ASN A 162 8.70 2.14 24.76
N LEU A 163 8.05 2.70 23.71
CA LEU A 163 8.58 2.68 22.36
C LEU A 163 9.67 3.74 22.19
N PRO A 164 10.87 3.38 21.69
CA PRO A 164 11.90 4.36 21.34
C PRO A 164 11.38 5.40 20.35
N GLY A 165 11.75 6.67 20.58
CA GLY A 165 11.36 7.78 19.72
C GLY A 165 9.94 8.33 19.94
N TRP A 166 9.10 7.68 20.74
CA TRP A 166 7.76 8.17 21.08
C TRP A 166 7.74 8.80 22.47
N LYS A 167 7.62 10.14 22.51
CA LYS A 167 7.58 10.92 23.75
C LYS A 167 6.14 11.15 24.21
N LYS A 168 5.95 11.35 25.51
CA LYS A 168 4.69 11.86 26.06
C LYS A 168 4.31 13.15 25.36
N GLY A 169 3.06 13.29 24.96
CA GLY A 169 2.55 14.43 24.21
C GLY A 169 2.65 14.33 22.68
N SER A 170 3.36 13.32 22.13
CA SER A 170 3.42 13.12 20.68
C SER A 170 2.07 12.68 20.13
N ILE A 171 1.68 13.22 18.97
CA ILE A 171 0.46 12.79 18.28
C ILE A 171 0.70 11.44 17.63
N LYS A 172 -0.19 10.49 17.91
CA LYS A 172 -0.13 9.11 17.42
C LYS A 172 -1.13 8.85 16.31
N LEU A 173 -2.27 9.52 16.32
CA LEU A 173 -3.28 9.41 15.27
C LEU A 173 -4.07 10.70 15.09
N TYR A 174 -4.58 10.87 13.86
CA TYR A 174 -5.66 11.77 13.49
C TYR A 174 -6.83 10.96 12.96
N ALA A 175 -8.05 11.37 13.27
CA ALA A 175 -9.26 10.71 12.79
C ALA A 175 -10.35 11.71 12.40
N LYS A 176 -10.91 11.57 11.20
CA LYS A 176 -12.08 12.25 10.69
C LYS A 176 -13.25 11.29 10.64
N MET A 177 -14.32 11.59 11.34
CA MET A 177 -15.50 10.72 11.39
C MET A 177 -16.25 10.72 10.04
N GLU A 178 -16.59 9.54 9.55
CA GLU A 178 -17.46 9.35 8.38
C GLU A 178 -18.90 9.03 8.81
N ASN A 179 -19.04 8.41 9.99
CA ASN A 179 -20.32 8.06 10.61
C ASN A 179 -20.11 7.83 12.12
N ASP A 180 -21.11 7.28 12.82
CA ASP A 180 -21.04 7.10 14.27
C ASP A 180 -19.88 6.22 14.77
N SER A 181 -19.44 5.26 13.99
CA SER A 181 -18.38 4.31 14.40
C SER A 181 -17.17 4.30 13.45
N GLY A 182 -17.36 4.67 12.20
CA GLY A 182 -16.32 4.69 11.19
C GLY A 182 -15.65 6.05 11.09
N ALA A 183 -14.34 6.05 10.96
CA ALA A 183 -13.53 7.23 10.70
C ALA A 183 -12.46 6.90 9.67
N LYS A 184 -12.07 7.89 8.89
CA LYS A 184 -10.80 7.88 8.15
C LYS A 184 -9.74 8.57 8.95
N GLY A 185 -8.50 8.10 8.82
CA GLY A 185 -7.44 8.76 9.57
C GLY A 185 -6.05 8.27 9.23
N VAL A 186 -5.10 8.82 9.95
CA VAL A 186 -3.70 8.43 9.87
C VAL A 186 -3.24 7.94 11.24
N LEU A 187 -2.74 6.72 11.31
CA LEU A 187 -2.02 6.18 12.44
C LEU A 187 -0.52 6.24 12.14
N PHE A 188 0.24 6.94 12.95
CA PHE A 188 1.69 6.91 12.83
C PHE A 188 2.24 5.62 13.45
N MET A 189 2.81 4.76 12.62
CA MET A 189 3.31 3.45 12.99
C MET A 189 4.52 3.55 13.93
N ARG A 190 5.05 2.42 14.40
CA ARG A 190 6.21 2.36 15.29
C ARG A 190 7.42 3.12 14.73
N ASN A 191 7.67 3.02 13.44
CA ASN A 191 8.76 3.65 12.72
C ASN A 191 8.43 5.07 12.24
N GLN A 192 7.36 5.69 12.76
CA GLN A 192 6.88 7.04 12.41
C GLN A 192 6.24 7.14 11.00
N MET A 193 6.12 6.04 10.26
CA MET A 193 5.42 6.05 8.97
C MET A 193 3.92 6.28 9.18
N PRO A 194 3.29 7.15 8.37
CA PRO A 194 1.84 7.26 8.35
C PRO A 194 1.25 5.99 7.74
N SER A 195 0.27 5.42 8.40
CA SER A 195 -0.61 4.39 7.85
C SER A 195 -1.99 5.00 7.72
N VAL A 196 -2.44 5.16 6.47
CA VAL A 196 -3.77 5.69 6.17
C VAL A 196 -4.76 4.55 6.21
N ASN A 197 -5.69 4.59 7.16
CA ASN A 197 -6.63 3.50 7.39
C ASN A 197 -8.02 4.03 7.74
N GLY A 198 -9.03 3.19 7.47
CA GLY A 198 -10.32 3.33 8.12
C GLY A 198 -10.19 2.92 9.59
N PHE A 199 -10.64 3.78 10.50
CA PHE A 199 -10.70 3.49 11.93
C PHE A 199 -12.11 3.09 12.32
N LEU A 200 -12.24 2.00 13.07
CA LEU A 200 -13.49 1.64 13.71
C LEU A 200 -13.39 1.97 15.21
N PHE A 201 -14.25 2.85 15.66
CA PHE A 201 -14.53 3.07 17.09
C PHE A 201 -15.65 2.12 17.50
N LYS A 202 -15.32 0.92 17.92
CA LYS A 202 -16.30 -0.11 18.25
C LYS A 202 -16.35 -0.34 19.76
N GLY A 203 -17.28 0.35 20.42
CA GLY A 203 -17.39 0.28 21.88
C GLY A 203 -16.11 0.81 22.55
N ASP A 204 -15.41 -0.09 23.26
CA ASP A 204 -14.17 0.22 23.96
C ASP A 204 -12.90 -0.04 23.15
N GLU A 205 -13.02 -0.18 21.83
CA GLU A 205 -11.91 -0.48 20.93
C GLU A 205 -11.76 0.53 19.80
N ILE A 206 -10.50 0.76 19.40
CA ILE A 206 -10.14 1.50 18.20
C ILE A 206 -9.24 0.60 17.36
N LEU A 207 -9.52 0.45 16.06
CA LEU A 207 -8.76 -0.39 15.12
C LEU A 207 -8.69 -1.90 15.51
N GLY A 208 -9.39 -2.33 16.55
CA GLY A 208 -9.26 -3.69 17.10
C GLY A 208 -8.05 -3.90 18.03
N ASP A 209 -7.05 -3.03 17.94
CA ASP A 209 -5.77 -3.17 18.66
C ASP A 209 -5.69 -2.29 19.91
N PHE A 210 -6.35 -1.14 19.90
CA PHE A 210 -6.39 -0.24 21.03
C PHE A 210 -7.62 -0.51 21.88
N GLN A 211 -7.41 -0.84 23.15
CA GLN A 211 -8.48 -1.09 24.12
C GLN A 211 -8.59 0.05 25.12
N ARG A 212 -9.81 0.39 25.49
CA ARG A 212 -10.05 1.40 26.54
C ARG A 212 -9.47 0.94 27.86
N GLU A 213 -8.83 1.85 28.57
CA GLU A 213 -8.29 1.60 29.92
C GLU A 213 -9.42 1.19 30.88
N GLY A 214 -9.15 0.14 31.69
CA GLY A 214 -10.13 -0.41 32.63
C GLY A 214 -11.06 -1.47 32.04
N THR A 215 -10.98 -1.78 30.75
CA THR A 215 -11.72 -2.91 30.16
C THR A 215 -10.91 -4.22 30.29
N PRO A 216 -11.57 -5.38 30.35
CA PRO A 216 -10.87 -6.65 30.37
C PRO A 216 -9.96 -6.81 29.15
N VAL A 217 -8.71 -7.19 29.38
CA VAL A 217 -7.75 -7.46 28.29
C VAL A 217 -8.28 -8.65 27.49
N LYS A 218 -8.62 -8.44 26.24
CA LYS A 218 -8.82 -9.56 25.32
C LYS A 218 -7.51 -10.36 25.28
N LYS A 219 -7.58 -11.67 25.52
CA LYS A 219 -6.43 -12.54 25.24
C LYS A 219 -6.07 -12.29 23.78
N GLN A 220 -4.86 -11.75 23.55
CA GLN A 220 -4.29 -11.78 22.22
C GLN A 220 -4.37 -13.22 21.75
N GLN A 221 -4.96 -13.45 20.59
CA GLN A 221 -4.77 -14.72 19.92
C GLN A 221 -3.25 -14.89 19.83
N GLN A 222 -2.72 -15.88 20.54
CA GLN A 222 -1.37 -16.36 20.25
C GLN A 222 -1.44 -16.76 18.78
N PHE A 223 -0.81 -15.94 17.92
CA PHE A 223 -0.52 -16.40 16.59
C PHE A 223 0.44 -17.56 16.80
N ASP A 224 -0.05 -18.79 16.64
CA ASP A 224 0.81 -19.95 16.47
C ASP A 224 1.91 -19.56 15.50
N HIS A 225 3.09 -20.08 15.68
CA HIS A 225 4.29 -19.74 14.92
C HIS A 225 3.95 -19.75 13.42
N TYR A 226 3.49 -18.58 12.93
CA TYR A 226 3.02 -18.40 11.56
C TYR A 226 4.24 -18.41 10.66
N ASP A 227 4.52 -19.58 10.04
CA ASP A 227 5.50 -19.61 8.97
C ASP A 227 4.84 -19.10 7.67
N PRO A 228 5.23 -17.90 7.19
CA PRO A 228 4.65 -17.32 5.99
C PRO A 228 4.95 -18.12 4.71
N PHE A 229 5.89 -19.07 4.78
CA PHE A 229 6.28 -19.93 3.66
C PHE A 229 6.46 -21.36 4.17
N SER A 230 5.43 -22.17 4.07
CA SER A 230 5.44 -23.52 4.60
C SER A 230 4.73 -24.51 3.68
N SER A 231 5.06 -25.79 3.82
CA SER A 231 4.36 -26.88 3.16
C SER A 231 4.15 -28.04 4.11
N LYS A 232 3.08 -28.79 3.91
CA LYS A 232 2.81 -30.04 4.62
C LYS A 232 1.87 -30.94 3.82
N LYS A 233 2.03 -32.25 3.94
CA LYS A 233 1.02 -33.20 3.51
C LYS A 233 -0.10 -33.21 4.53
N LEU A 234 -1.33 -32.97 4.11
CA LEU A 234 -2.52 -33.03 4.97
C LEU A 234 -3.00 -34.49 5.11
N ASP A 235 -2.85 -35.25 4.03
CA ASP A 235 -3.15 -36.66 3.91
C ASP A 235 -2.32 -37.24 2.75
N ASP A 236 -2.61 -38.50 2.34
CA ASP A 236 -1.88 -39.20 1.25
C ASP A 236 -2.14 -38.59 -0.14
N LYS A 237 -3.15 -37.75 -0.30
CA LYS A 237 -3.59 -37.17 -1.56
C LYS A 237 -3.40 -35.68 -1.68
N THR A 238 -3.28 -34.97 -0.55
CA THR A 238 -3.39 -33.52 -0.49
C THR A 238 -2.12 -32.85 0.05
N LEU A 239 -1.45 -32.08 -0.82
CA LEU A 239 -0.36 -31.19 -0.43
C LEU A 239 -0.92 -29.80 -0.12
N TYR A 240 -0.49 -29.22 0.98
CA TYR A 240 -0.74 -27.83 1.35
C TYR A 240 0.55 -27.02 1.24
N ILE A 241 0.47 -25.85 0.57
CA ILE A 241 1.56 -24.88 0.47
C ILE A 241 1.04 -23.50 0.83
N LYS A 242 1.70 -22.80 1.76
CA LYS A 242 1.44 -21.39 2.15
C LYS A 242 2.50 -20.48 1.55
N ILE A 243 2.06 -19.36 0.92
CA ILE A 243 2.92 -18.30 0.41
C ILE A 243 2.28 -16.96 0.77
N ALA A 244 2.84 -16.26 1.74
CA ALA A 244 2.28 -15.01 2.25
C ALA A 244 2.82 -13.75 1.53
N SER A 245 3.74 -13.88 0.57
CA SER A 245 4.26 -12.73 -0.17
C SER A 245 4.90 -13.17 -1.49
N PHE A 246 4.71 -12.37 -2.53
CA PHE A 246 5.45 -12.47 -3.79
C PHE A 246 6.53 -11.38 -3.92
N SER A 247 6.98 -10.78 -2.79
CA SER A 247 8.13 -9.88 -2.83
C SER A 247 9.32 -10.56 -3.50
N LEU A 248 10.03 -9.83 -4.39
CA LEU A 248 11.19 -10.35 -5.11
C LEU A 248 12.29 -10.87 -4.17
N SER A 249 12.39 -10.31 -2.96
CA SER A 249 13.30 -10.82 -1.93
C SER A 249 13.04 -12.28 -1.50
N TYR A 250 11.85 -12.81 -1.79
CA TYR A 250 11.47 -14.19 -1.49
C TYR A 250 11.47 -15.14 -2.69
N THR A 251 11.81 -14.68 -3.89
CA THR A 251 11.82 -15.51 -5.11
C THR A 251 12.59 -16.82 -4.91
N LYS A 252 13.81 -16.74 -4.38
CA LYS A 252 14.64 -17.94 -4.08
C LYS A 252 14.00 -18.87 -3.03
N LYS A 253 13.30 -18.30 -2.04
CA LYS A 253 12.63 -19.09 -1.00
C LYS A 253 11.44 -19.84 -1.59
N ILE A 254 10.65 -19.20 -2.45
CA ILE A 254 9.52 -19.82 -3.16
C ILE A 254 10.01 -20.93 -4.10
N ASP A 255 11.03 -20.66 -4.90
CA ASP A 255 11.65 -21.66 -5.78
C ASP A 255 12.14 -22.89 -4.98
N SER A 256 12.84 -22.66 -3.87
CA SER A 256 13.29 -23.73 -2.98
C SER A 256 12.14 -24.53 -2.37
N LEU A 257 11.03 -23.85 -2.00
CA LEU A 257 9.84 -24.49 -1.46
C LEU A 257 9.18 -25.43 -2.48
N PHE A 258 9.07 -25.01 -3.75
CA PHE A 258 8.53 -25.83 -4.83
C PHE A 258 9.46 -26.99 -5.19
N LYS A 259 10.77 -26.78 -5.27
CA LYS A 259 11.77 -27.83 -5.48
C LYS A 259 11.74 -28.89 -4.37
N ALA A 260 11.66 -28.48 -3.12
CA ALA A 260 11.57 -29.40 -1.98
C ALA A 260 10.30 -30.27 -1.98
N ASN A 261 9.23 -29.83 -2.66
CA ASN A 261 7.97 -30.55 -2.77
C ASN A 261 7.71 -31.14 -4.17
N GLU A 262 8.71 -31.16 -5.06
CA GLU A 262 8.56 -31.53 -6.45
C GLU A 262 7.97 -32.94 -6.64
N ASP A 263 8.42 -33.92 -5.87
CA ASP A 263 7.88 -35.29 -5.93
C ASP A 263 6.41 -35.34 -5.50
N ALA A 264 6.06 -34.61 -4.43
CA ALA A 264 4.67 -34.53 -3.99
C ALA A 264 3.78 -33.82 -5.02
N LEU A 265 4.25 -32.72 -5.62
CA LEU A 265 3.56 -31.97 -6.67
C LEU A 265 3.35 -32.82 -7.94
N LYS A 266 4.26 -33.72 -8.26
CA LYS A 266 4.14 -34.63 -9.42
C LYS A 266 3.28 -35.88 -9.18
N THR A 267 3.15 -36.32 -7.93
CA THR A 267 2.49 -37.59 -7.59
C THR A 267 1.15 -37.44 -6.89
N MET A 268 0.97 -36.38 -6.08
CA MET A 268 -0.28 -36.14 -5.34
C MET A 268 -1.33 -35.46 -6.23
N PRO A 269 -2.59 -35.92 -6.22
CA PRO A 269 -3.63 -35.37 -7.08
C PRO A 269 -4.12 -33.99 -6.64
N ASN A 270 -4.00 -33.63 -5.38
CA ASN A 270 -4.60 -32.44 -4.79
C ASN A 270 -3.56 -31.45 -4.26
N LEU A 271 -3.73 -30.17 -4.59
CA LEU A 271 -2.95 -29.05 -4.03
C LEU A 271 -3.88 -28.02 -3.39
N ILE A 272 -3.58 -27.62 -2.17
CA ILE A 272 -4.11 -26.40 -1.56
C ILE A 272 -2.99 -25.36 -1.54
N LEU A 273 -3.16 -24.28 -2.30
CA LEU A 273 -2.26 -23.13 -2.31
C LEU A 273 -2.89 -22.00 -1.50
N ASP A 274 -2.33 -21.72 -0.33
CA ASP A 274 -2.84 -20.68 0.56
C ASP A 274 -2.10 -19.36 0.33
N LEU A 275 -2.79 -18.42 -0.31
CA LEU A 275 -2.29 -17.08 -0.61
C LEU A 275 -2.90 -16.00 0.30
N ARG A 276 -3.63 -16.36 1.35
CA ARG A 276 -4.20 -15.37 2.27
C ARG A 276 -3.11 -14.49 2.84
N ASP A 277 -3.42 -13.18 2.94
CA ASP A 277 -2.51 -12.09 3.34
C ASP A 277 -1.32 -11.84 2.38
N ASN A 278 -1.34 -12.40 1.16
CA ASN A 278 -0.30 -12.15 0.17
C ASN A 278 -0.55 -10.83 -0.58
N GLY A 279 0.06 -9.74 -0.11
CA GLY A 279 -0.07 -8.40 -0.72
C GLY A 279 0.64 -8.22 -2.07
N GLY A 280 1.16 -9.30 -2.69
CA GLY A 280 1.86 -9.23 -3.98
C GLY A 280 3.36 -9.00 -3.84
N GLY A 281 3.95 -8.36 -4.86
CA GLY A 281 5.38 -8.10 -4.96
C GLY A 281 5.82 -7.99 -6.42
N GLY A 282 6.37 -9.05 -6.99
CA GLY A 282 6.79 -9.12 -8.39
C GLY A 282 6.36 -10.41 -9.07
N ASP A 283 5.98 -10.31 -10.34
CA ASP A 283 5.44 -11.43 -11.12
C ASP A 283 6.46 -12.58 -11.32
N MET A 284 7.74 -12.30 -11.22
CA MET A 284 8.80 -13.32 -11.26
C MET A 284 8.72 -14.27 -10.06
N ALA A 285 8.22 -13.83 -8.91
CA ALA A 285 8.19 -14.64 -7.70
C ALA A 285 7.19 -15.82 -7.78
N TYR A 286 6.12 -15.72 -8.57
CA TYR A 286 5.16 -16.80 -8.71
C TYR A 286 5.41 -17.75 -9.91
N GLN A 287 6.43 -17.47 -10.73
CA GLN A 287 6.74 -18.32 -11.90
C GLN A 287 6.91 -19.81 -11.57
N PRO A 288 7.52 -20.21 -10.43
CA PRO A 288 7.65 -21.63 -10.06
C PRO A 288 6.31 -22.37 -9.85
N ILE A 289 5.20 -21.63 -9.67
CA ILE A 289 3.86 -22.18 -9.43
C ILE A 289 3.17 -22.58 -10.76
N LEU A 290 3.38 -21.77 -11.79
CA LEU A 290 2.62 -21.85 -13.04
C LEU A 290 2.64 -23.22 -13.71
N PRO A 291 3.76 -23.98 -13.79
CA PRO A 291 3.77 -25.30 -14.41
C PRO A 291 2.78 -26.29 -13.80
N TYR A 292 2.54 -26.20 -12.48
CA TYR A 292 1.69 -27.15 -11.76
C TYR A 292 0.18 -26.85 -11.91
N ILE A 293 -0.17 -25.62 -12.26
CA ILE A 293 -1.56 -25.21 -12.45
C ILE A 293 -1.96 -25.07 -13.92
N TYR A 294 -1.00 -25.11 -14.84
CA TYR A 294 -1.23 -24.92 -16.27
C TYR A 294 -2.09 -26.03 -16.89
N THR A 295 -3.10 -25.66 -17.71
CA THR A 295 -3.91 -26.59 -18.49
C THR A 295 -4.02 -26.21 -19.96
N ASP A 296 -4.24 -24.93 -20.25
CA ASP A 296 -4.51 -24.39 -21.57
C ASP A 296 -3.78 -23.04 -21.74
N PRO A 297 -3.61 -22.54 -22.97
CA PRO A 297 -2.99 -21.25 -23.21
C PRO A 297 -3.67 -20.12 -22.42
N VAL A 298 -2.86 -19.35 -21.69
CA VAL A 298 -3.33 -18.27 -20.81
C VAL A 298 -3.45 -16.97 -21.58
N LYS A 299 -4.62 -16.35 -21.55
CA LYS A 299 -4.85 -15.01 -22.11
C LYS A 299 -4.37 -13.95 -21.14
N ASN A 300 -3.58 -13.01 -21.62
CA ASN A 300 -3.12 -11.85 -20.88
C ASN A 300 -3.62 -10.56 -21.54
N ILE A 301 -4.06 -9.61 -20.72
CA ILE A 301 -4.33 -8.23 -21.14
C ILE A 301 -3.20 -7.39 -20.61
N GLY A 302 -2.50 -6.73 -21.51
CA GLY A 302 -1.30 -6.00 -21.17
C GLY A 302 -1.55 -4.65 -20.51
N VAL A 303 -0.46 -3.92 -20.32
CA VAL A 303 -0.46 -2.63 -19.65
C VAL A 303 0.27 -1.60 -20.49
N SER A 304 -0.13 -0.34 -20.34
CA SER A 304 0.56 0.83 -20.91
C SER A 304 1.36 1.52 -19.80
N LEU A 305 2.55 2.00 -20.15
CA LEU A 305 3.47 2.71 -19.24
C LEU A 305 3.52 4.18 -19.67
N TYR A 306 3.36 5.10 -18.72
CA TYR A 306 3.43 6.54 -18.96
C TYR A 306 4.86 7.06 -18.79
N ALA A 307 5.54 7.42 -19.86
CA ALA A 307 6.97 7.77 -19.88
C ALA A 307 7.21 9.27 -19.57
N THR A 308 6.71 9.77 -18.45
CA THR A 308 6.98 11.15 -18.01
C THR A 308 8.40 11.27 -17.43
N GLU A 309 8.88 12.51 -17.31
CA GLU A 309 10.18 12.76 -16.67
C GLU A 309 10.24 12.27 -15.23
N GLY A 310 9.15 12.48 -14.45
CA GLY A 310 9.03 11.99 -13.09
C GLY A 310 9.06 10.47 -13.01
N ASN A 311 8.35 9.79 -13.90
CA ASN A 311 8.31 8.34 -13.99
C ASN A 311 9.67 7.75 -14.38
N ILE A 312 10.33 8.32 -15.40
CA ILE A 312 11.70 7.93 -15.80
C ILE A 312 12.66 8.04 -14.61
N LYS A 313 12.61 9.15 -13.86
CA LYS A 313 13.44 9.33 -12.66
C LYS A 313 13.17 8.26 -11.59
N GLY A 314 11.88 7.92 -11.36
CA GLY A 314 11.50 6.86 -10.44
C GLY A 314 11.98 5.48 -10.88
N TRP A 315 11.83 5.15 -12.15
CA TRP A 315 12.32 3.87 -12.71
C TRP A 315 13.85 3.75 -12.66
N LYS A 316 14.60 4.82 -12.94
CA LYS A 316 16.07 4.85 -12.73
C LYS A 316 16.45 4.57 -11.28
N LYS A 317 15.69 5.14 -10.31
CA LYS A 317 15.92 4.85 -8.89
C LYS A 317 15.68 3.39 -8.56
N ASN A 318 14.65 2.77 -9.12
CA ASN A 318 14.37 1.34 -8.94
C ASN A 318 15.45 0.46 -9.59
N ALA A 319 15.92 0.81 -10.80
CA ALA A 319 17.03 0.13 -11.48
C ALA A 319 18.36 0.17 -10.70
N ALA A 320 18.55 1.20 -9.87
CA ALA A 320 19.74 1.35 -9.03
C ALA A 320 19.67 0.56 -7.70
N ASN A 321 18.62 -0.24 -7.46
CA ASN A 321 18.52 -1.06 -6.26
C ASN A 321 19.62 -2.15 -6.25
N PRO A 322 20.49 -2.20 -5.22
CA PRO A 322 21.58 -3.17 -5.16
C PRO A 322 21.14 -4.63 -4.96
N ASP A 323 19.88 -4.83 -4.55
CA ASP A 323 19.33 -6.17 -4.29
C ASP A 323 18.78 -6.86 -5.56
N LEU A 324 18.81 -6.18 -6.72
CA LEU A 324 18.38 -6.75 -7.99
C LEU A 324 19.39 -7.79 -8.50
N THR A 325 18.85 -8.87 -9.06
CA THR A 325 19.62 -9.81 -9.87
C THR A 325 20.09 -9.15 -11.18
N GLU A 326 21.10 -9.71 -11.84
CA GLU A 326 21.58 -9.20 -13.13
C GLU A 326 20.45 -9.15 -14.19
N ASP A 327 19.57 -10.14 -14.22
CA ASP A 327 18.45 -10.19 -15.17
C ASP A 327 17.40 -9.12 -14.86
N GLU A 328 17.06 -8.93 -13.58
CA GLU A 328 16.14 -7.86 -13.14
C GLU A 328 16.71 -6.47 -13.49
N LYS A 329 18.01 -6.27 -13.22
CA LYS A 329 18.68 -5.01 -13.56
C LYS A 329 18.62 -4.74 -15.05
N LYS A 330 18.95 -5.74 -15.88
CA LYS A 330 18.90 -5.64 -17.34
C LYS A 330 17.49 -5.31 -17.85
N TRP A 331 16.48 -5.91 -17.21
CA TRP A 331 15.07 -5.61 -17.52
C TRP A 331 14.71 -4.15 -17.17
N PHE A 332 15.10 -3.66 -15.97
CA PHE A 332 14.88 -2.27 -15.58
C PHE A 332 15.64 -1.28 -16.49
N ASP A 333 16.89 -1.57 -16.84
CA ASP A 333 17.70 -0.73 -17.73
C ASP A 333 17.07 -0.64 -19.13
N GLY A 334 16.57 -1.75 -19.65
CA GLY A 334 15.81 -1.78 -20.90
C GLY A 334 14.52 -0.97 -20.84
N ALA A 335 13.79 -1.05 -19.73
CA ALA A 335 12.60 -0.26 -19.46
C ALA A 335 12.90 1.25 -19.50
N VAL A 336 13.92 1.68 -18.75
CA VAL A 336 14.37 3.06 -18.68
C VAL A 336 14.77 3.58 -20.04
N ALA A 337 15.54 2.81 -20.81
CA ALA A 337 15.97 3.20 -22.17
C ALA A 337 14.77 3.41 -23.10
N ASN A 338 13.76 2.52 -23.04
CA ASN A 338 12.53 2.65 -23.80
C ASN A 338 11.74 3.89 -23.41
N MET A 339 11.61 4.16 -22.09
CA MET A 339 10.93 5.37 -21.60
C MET A 339 11.64 6.65 -22.03
N GLU A 340 12.96 6.68 -22.03
CA GLU A 340 13.74 7.84 -22.50
C GLU A 340 13.55 8.11 -23.99
N ALA A 341 13.45 7.06 -24.78
CA ALA A 341 13.19 7.18 -26.23
C ALA A 341 11.78 7.71 -26.55
N HIS A 342 10.82 7.56 -25.63
CA HIS A 342 9.41 7.93 -25.81
C HIS A 342 8.94 8.91 -24.71
N LYS A 343 9.82 9.82 -24.31
CA LYS A 343 9.53 10.77 -23.22
C LYS A 343 8.28 11.61 -23.50
N GLY A 344 7.33 11.60 -22.56
CA GLY A 344 6.04 12.28 -22.64
C GLY A 344 4.92 11.45 -23.26
N GLU A 345 5.20 10.24 -23.72
CA GLU A 345 4.25 9.37 -24.41
C GLU A 345 3.77 8.22 -23.53
N TRP A 346 2.67 7.59 -23.95
CA TRP A 346 2.24 6.29 -23.47
C TRP A 346 2.92 5.19 -24.30
N ILE A 347 3.60 4.29 -23.62
CA ILE A 347 4.28 3.15 -24.23
C ILE A 347 3.43 1.90 -24.01
N ASN A 348 3.28 1.08 -25.05
CA ASN A 348 2.79 -0.28 -24.88
C ASN A 348 3.87 -1.10 -24.14
N TRP A 349 3.67 -1.31 -22.82
CA TRP A 349 4.65 -1.96 -21.98
C TRP A 349 4.61 -3.48 -22.09
N SER A 350 3.41 -4.04 -22.16
CA SER A 350 3.19 -5.45 -22.47
C SER A 350 1.97 -5.58 -23.39
N ASP A 351 2.08 -6.49 -24.35
CA ASP A 351 1.02 -6.74 -25.32
C ASP A 351 -0.14 -7.56 -24.72
N ASP A 352 -1.31 -7.39 -25.29
CA ASP A 352 -2.38 -8.37 -25.16
C ASP A 352 -1.97 -9.62 -25.92
N GLY A 353 -2.19 -10.77 -25.33
CA GLY A 353 -1.75 -11.99 -26.00
C GLY A 353 -2.18 -13.25 -25.29
N THR A 354 -1.74 -14.35 -25.88
CA THR A 354 -1.93 -15.68 -25.31
C THR A 354 -0.57 -16.35 -25.26
N TYR A 355 -0.21 -16.90 -24.11
CA TYR A 355 1.03 -17.64 -23.97
C TYR A 355 0.77 -19.09 -23.56
N SER A 356 1.65 -20.00 -24.01
CA SER A 356 1.57 -21.44 -23.77
C SER A 356 2.98 -22.00 -23.50
N ASN A 357 3.61 -21.47 -22.42
CA ASN A 357 5.01 -21.74 -22.13
C ASN A 357 5.24 -23.04 -21.35
N PHE A 358 4.15 -23.75 -20.97
CA PHE A 358 4.23 -24.92 -20.10
C PHE A 358 3.58 -26.13 -20.73
N THR A 359 4.06 -27.31 -20.35
CA THR A 359 3.41 -28.59 -20.66
C THR A 359 2.42 -28.92 -19.54
N LYS A 360 1.21 -29.35 -19.91
CA LYS A 360 0.20 -29.79 -18.96
C LYS A 360 0.68 -31.02 -18.19
N LEU A 361 0.81 -30.90 -16.88
CA LEU A 361 1.16 -31.99 -15.99
C LEU A 361 -0.11 -32.76 -15.56
N PRO A 362 -0.04 -34.10 -15.34
CA PRO A 362 -1.17 -34.87 -14.85
C PRO A 362 -1.53 -34.50 -13.40
N ASN A 363 -0.55 -34.19 -12.58
CA ASN A 363 -0.73 -33.76 -11.19
C ASN A 363 -0.07 -32.38 -10.92
N PRO A 364 -0.59 -31.63 -9.94
CA PRO A 364 -1.88 -31.85 -9.28
C PRO A 364 -3.03 -31.84 -10.28
N SER A 365 -4.04 -32.72 -10.12
CA SER A 365 -5.23 -32.74 -10.96
C SER A 365 -6.32 -31.79 -10.52
N LYS A 366 -6.33 -31.44 -9.20
CA LYS A 366 -7.22 -30.44 -8.59
C LYS A 366 -6.41 -29.48 -7.71
N VAL A 367 -6.69 -28.20 -7.83
CA VAL A 367 -6.00 -27.14 -7.07
C VAL A 367 -7.04 -26.20 -6.46
N VAL A 368 -7.04 -26.09 -5.15
CA VAL A 368 -7.76 -25.00 -4.46
C VAL A 368 -6.79 -23.91 -4.09
N ILE A 369 -7.11 -22.67 -4.47
CA ILE A 369 -6.36 -21.49 -4.03
C ILE A 369 -7.19 -20.72 -3.01
N LEU A 370 -6.67 -20.57 -1.79
CA LEU A 370 -7.29 -19.79 -0.74
C LEU A 370 -6.90 -18.31 -0.85
N ILE A 371 -7.89 -17.43 -0.93
CA ILE A 371 -7.71 -16.01 -1.14
C ILE A 371 -8.54 -15.18 -0.16
N ASP A 372 -8.04 -13.99 0.19
CA ASP A 372 -8.74 -13.03 1.04
C ASP A 372 -8.45 -11.59 0.64
N ARG A 373 -8.94 -10.64 1.43
CA ARG A 373 -8.71 -9.21 1.18
C ARG A 373 -7.25 -8.76 1.39
N GLY A 374 -6.40 -9.59 1.94
CA GLY A 374 -4.95 -9.38 2.00
C GLY A 374 -4.25 -9.67 0.66
N CYS A 375 -4.92 -10.38 -0.28
CA CYS A 375 -4.38 -10.65 -1.62
C CYS A 375 -4.47 -9.39 -2.50
N ALA A 376 -3.31 -8.94 -3.06
CA ALA A 376 -3.23 -7.72 -3.86
C ALA A 376 -2.14 -7.78 -4.94
N SER A 377 -2.21 -6.87 -5.92
CA SER A 377 -1.13 -6.59 -6.89
C SER A 377 -0.69 -7.86 -7.65
N SER A 378 0.59 -8.25 -7.64
CA SER A 378 1.08 -9.44 -8.33
C SER A 378 0.37 -10.73 -7.92
N THR A 379 -0.20 -10.82 -6.71
CA THR A 379 -1.07 -11.95 -6.34
C THR A 379 -2.34 -11.93 -7.18
N GLU A 380 -2.93 -10.79 -7.43
CA GLU A 380 -4.11 -10.66 -8.29
C GLU A 380 -3.76 -10.95 -9.76
N GLN A 381 -2.57 -10.53 -10.23
CA GLN A 381 -2.09 -10.92 -11.56
C GLN A 381 -1.99 -12.45 -11.68
N PHE A 382 -1.34 -13.10 -10.72
CA PHE A 382 -1.29 -14.57 -10.66
C PHE A 382 -2.68 -15.20 -10.67
N LEU A 383 -3.64 -14.68 -9.90
CA LEU A 383 -5.00 -15.21 -9.83
C LEU A 383 -5.78 -15.03 -11.14
N LEU A 384 -5.55 -13.94 -11.88
CA LEU A 384 -6.12 -13.73 -13.21
C LEU A 384 -5.62 -14.78 -14.22
N GLU A 385 -4.40 -15.23 -14.07
CA GLU A 385 -3.81 -16.31 -14.86
C GLU A 385 -4.32 -17.68 -14.36
N ALA A 386 -4.20 -17.95 -13.07
CA ALA A 386 -4.54 -19.23 -12.44
C ALA A 386 -6.01 -19.63 -12.65
N ARG A 387 -6.95 -18.69 -12.55
CA ARG A 387 -8.38 -18.98 -12.71
C ARG A 387 -8.79 -19.41 -14.12
N GLN A 388 -7.90 -19.30 -15.11
CA GLN A 388 -8.12 -19.80 -16.47
C GLN A 388 -7.82 -21.30 -16.59
N SER A 389 -7.16 -21.87 -15.59
CA SER A 389 -6.89 -23.29 -15.53
C SER A 389 -8.14 -24.08 -15.11
N SER A 390 -8.44 -25.16 -15.83
CA SER A 390 -9.52 -26.09 -15.48
C SER A 390 -9.29 -26.87 -14.18
N LYS A 391 -8.06 -26.85 -13.63
CA LYS A 391 -7.71 -27.48 -12.34
C LYS A 391 -8.03 -26.60 -11.14
N VAL A 392 -8.15 -25.28 -11.34
CA VAL A 392 -8.12 -24.29 -10.27
C VAL A 392 -9.51 -23.88 -9.82
N ILE A 393 -9.72 -23.91 -8.51
CA ILE A 393 -10.90 -23.36 -7.83
C ILE A 393 -10.40 -22.34 -6.80
N LEU A 394 -10.92 -21.11 -6.88
CA LEU A 394 -10.64 -20.05 -5.89
C LEU A 394 -11.65 -20.13 -4.76
N MET A 395 -11.20 -20.19 -3.52
CA MET A 395 -12.06 -20.22 -2.34
C MET A 395 -11.65 -19.15 -1.32
N GLY A 396 -12.61 -18.56 -0.63
CA GLY A 396 -12.37 -17.58 0.43
C GLY A 396 -13.17 -16.29 0.30
N GLN A 397 -12.50 -15.16 0.23
CA GLN A 397 -13.09 -13.82 0.12
C GLN A 397 -12.54 -13.10 -1.11
N ASN A 398 -13.20 -11.99 -1.52
CA ASN A 398 -12.63 -11.15 -2.57
C ASN A 398 -11.23 -10.68 -2.20
N THR A 399 -10.36 -10.56 -3.20
CA THR A 399 -9.06 -9.90 -3.06
C THR A 399 -9.22 -8.38 -2.85
N GLN A 400 -8.13 -7.66 -2.69
CA GLN A 400 -8.15 -6.23 -2.40
C GLN A 400 -8.66 -5.38 -3.57
N GLY A 401 -8.33 -5.75 -4.80
CA GLY A 401 -8.56 -4.93 -5.99
C GLY A 401 -7.52 -3.81 -6.08
N THR A 402 -6.28 -4.17 -6.37
CA THR A 402 -5.14 -3.24 -6.42
C THR A 402 -4.18 -3.69 -7.52
N LEU A 403 -4.60 -3.61 -8.77
CA LEU A 403 -3.80 -4.10 -9.90
C LEU A 403 -3.93 -3.25 -11.17
N ASP A 404 -5.03 -2.55 -11.39
CA ASP A 404 -5.27 -1.87 -12.66
C ASP A 404 -4.30 -0.73 -12.91
N TYR A 405 -3.77 -0.12 -11.85
CA TYR A 405 -2.65 0.80 -11.87
C TYR A 405 -1.51 0.22 -11.03
N SER A 406 -0.32 0.07 -11.63
CA SER A 406 0.77 -0.72 -11.04
C SER A 406 2.14 -0.08 -11.29
N ASN A 407 3.21 -0.83 -10.96
CA ASN A 407 4.59 -0.41 -11.16
C ASN A 407 4.85 0.97 -10.53
N TRP A 408 4.58 1.06 -9.22
CA TRP A 408 4.72 2.31 -8.50
C TRP A 408 6.19 2.75 -8.37
N VAL A 409 6.36 4.05 -8.35
CA VAL A 409 7.64 4.71 -8.07
C VAL A 409 7.50 5.67 -6.90
N GLU A 410 8.63 6.16 -6.40
CA GLU A 410 8.68 7.13 -5.30
C GLU A 410 9.16 8.49 -5.80
N SER A 411 8.43 9.54 -5.45
CA SER A 411 8.86 10.94 -5.59
C SER A 411 8.98 11.59 -4.21
N PRO A 412 10.12 12.21 -3.86
CA PRO A 412 10.26 12.90 -2.59
C PRO A 412 9.31 14.10 -2.51
N LEU A 413 8.71 14.31 -1.34
CA LEU A 413 8.05 15.55 -1.00
C LEU A 413 9.10 16.68 -0.89
N VAL A 414 8.70 17.93 -1.06
CA VAL A 414 9.64 19.07 -1.08
C VAL A 414 9.92 19.63 0.30
N CYS A 415 8.96 19.54 1.23
CA CYS A 415 9.05 20.13 2.56
C CYS A 415 9.25 19.11 3.68
N PHE A 416 8.75 17.90 3.52
CA PHE A 416 8.72 16.91 4.60
C PHE A 416 9.50 15.65 4.23
N PRO A 417 10.06 14.90 5.18
CA PRO A 417 10.84 13.68 4.93
C PRO A 417 9.93 12.50 4.60
N TYR A 418 9.11 12.67 3.56
CA TYR A 418 8.20 11.66 3.02
C TYR A 418 8.38 11.54 1.51
N VAL A 419 7.93 10.46 0.98
CA VAL A 419 7.81 10.20 -0.47
C VAL A 419 6.37 9.94 -0.82
N LEU A 420 5.94 10.45 -1.95
CA LEU A 420 4.73 10.04 -2.64
C LEU A 420 5.04 8.76 -3.41
N ARG A 421 4.28 7.69 -3.18
CA ARG A 421 4.21 6.49 -4.00
C ARG A 421 3.03 6.60 -4.93
N TYR A 422 3.24 6.30 -6.20
CA TYR A 422 2.17 6.36 -7.20
C TYR A 422 2.46 5.45 -8.38
N PRO A 423 1.43 4.86 -9.03
CA PRO A 423 1.56 4.00 -10.19
C PRO A 423 2.01 4.72 -11.45
N THR A 424 2.80 4.02 -12.27
CA THR A 424 3.28 4.51 -13.58
C THR A 424 2.68 3.76 -14.75
N THR A 425 2.00 2.65 -14.52
CA THR A 425 1.34 1.85 -15.56
C THR A 425 -0.17 1.80 -15.34
N ARG A 426 -0.89 1.61 -16.44
CA ARG A 426 -2.34 1.46 -16.53
C ARG A 426 -2.69 0.21 -17.33
N SER A 427 -3.52 -0.64 -16.76
CA SER A 427 -3.97 -1.86 -17.45
C SER A 427 -5.04 -1.55 -18.49
N ARG A 428 -4.92 -2.19 -19.67
CA ARG A 428 -5.96 -2.15 -20.71
C ARG A 428 -7.21 -2.96 -20.36
N ARG A 429 -7.22 -3.72 -19.26
CA ARG A 429 -8.45 -4.34 -18.70
C ARG A 429 -9.54 -3.31 -18.44
N ILE A 430 -9.17 -2.09 -18.08
CA ILE A 430 -10.09 -0.98 -17.83
C ILE A 430 -10.90 -0.67 -19.10
N ASP A 431 -10.24 -0.65 -20.28
CA ASP A 431 -10.85 -0.28 -21.55
C ASP A 431 -11.89 -1.29 -22.05
N VAL A 432 -11.78 -2.53 -21.58
CA VAL A 432 -12.71 -3.64 -21.93
C VAL A 432 -13.66 -4.02 -20.77
N GLY A 433 -13.76 -3.15 -19.74
CA GLY A 433 -14.67 -3.33 -18.63
C GLY A 433 -14.30 -4.49 -17.68
N GLN A 434 -13.04 -4.91 -17.69
CA GLN A 434 -12.51 -5.99 -16.83
C GLN A 434 -11.57 -5.47 -15.74
N GLY A 435 -11.64 -4.19 -15.42
CA GLY A 435 -10.93 -3.61 -14.29
C GLY A 435 -11.35 -4.24 -12.95
N ILE A 436 -10.40 -4.37 -12.05
CA ILE A 436 -10.62 -5.00 -10.74
C ILE A 436 -10.34 -4.07 -9.55
N ASP A 437 -9.84 -2.87 -9.78
CA ASP A 437 -9.55 -1.92 -8.71
C ASP A 437 -10.77 -1.68 -7.81
N ASN A 438 -10.55 -1.74 -6.49
CA ASN A 438 -11.55 -1.63 -5.42
C ASN A 438 -12.66 -2.71 -5.41
N VAL A 439 -12.69 -3.62 -6.39
CA VAL A 439 -13.64 -4.74 -6.46
C VAL A 439 -12.97 -6.05 -6.04
N GLY A 440 -11.76 -6.26 -6.52
CA GLY A 440 -10.98 -7.48 -6.36
C GLY A 440 -11.46 -8.65 -7.22
N ILE A 441 -10.75 -9.75 -7.12
CA ILE A 441 -11.10 -11.02 -7.75
C ILE A 441 -12.04 -11.76 -6.82
N LYS A 442 -13.20 -12.15 -7.34
CA LYS A 442 -14.19 -12.95 -6.60
C LYS A 442 -13.76 -14.42 -6.57
N PRO A 443 -13.87 -15.12 -5.42
CA PRO A 443 -13.69 -16.57 -5.37
C PRO A 443 -14.85 -17.30 -6.06
N ASN A 444 -14.62 -18.54 -6.45
CA ASN A 444 -15.67 -19.45 -6.91
C ASN A 444 -16.62 -19.81 -5.74
N HIS A 445 -16.03 -20.03 -4.54
CA HIS A 445 -16.77 -20.34 -3.32
C HIS A 445 -16.39 -19.38 -2.20
N TYR A 446 -17.36 -18.58 -1.74
CA TYR A 446 -17.17 -17.73 -0.57
C TYR A 446 -17.11 -18.57 0.71
N LEU A 447 -16.16 -18.25 1.59
CA LEU A 447 -16.03 -18.89 2.90
C LEU A 447 -16.27 -17.86 4.01
N ASP A 448 -17.00 -18.28 5.05
CA ASP A 448 -17.14 -17.45 6.26
C ASP A 448 -15.76 -17.36 6.96
N PRO A 449 -15.31 -16.14 7.34
CA PRO A 449 -14.06 -15.94 8.06
C PRO A 449 -13.94 -16.76 9.36
N LYS A 450 -15.06 -17.21 9.93
CA LYS A 450 -15.10 -17.99 11.17
C LYS A 450 -14.95 -19.51 10.95
N THR A 451 -14.95 -19.97 9.71
CA THR A 451 -14.81 -21.39 9.39
C THR A 451 -13.36 -21.80 9.19
N ASP A 452 -13.09 -23.10 9.28
CA ASP A 452 -11.78 -23.66 8.90
C ASP A 452 -11.70 -23.78 7.39
N TRP A 453 -11.01 -22.86 6.76
CA TRP A 453 -10.87 -22.78 5.30
C TRP A 453 -10.05 -23.94 4.72
N ILE A 454 -9.06 -24.45 5.46
CA ILE A 454 -8.26 -25.59 5.00
C ILE A 454 -9.13 -26.84 4.95
N LYS A 455 -9.94 -27.06 5.98
CA LYS A 455 -10.90 -28.17 6.00
C LYS A 455 -11.94 -28.05 4.89
N ALA A 456 -12.45 -26.84 4.63
CA ALA A 456 -13.37 -26.60 3.52
C ALA A 456 -12.73 -26.89 2.15
N ALA A 457 -11.45 -26.53 1.98
CA ALA A 457 -10.69 -26.80 0.76
C ALA A 457 -10.47 -28.33 0.54
N VAL A 458 -10.15 -29.07 1.61
CA VAL A 458 -10.03 -30.54 1.52
C VAL A 458 -11.37 -31.16 1.07
N GLN A 459 -12.48 -30.74 1.67
CA GLN A 459 -13.83 -31.22 1.29
C GLN A 459 -14.17 -30.92 -0.18
N GLU A 460 -13.71 -29.78 -0.71
CA GLU A 460 -13.92 -29.44 -2.13
C GLU A 460 -13.11 -30.35 -3.05
N LEU A 461 -11.86 -30.65 -2.67
CA LEU A 461 -10.98 -31.50 -3.45
C LEU A 461 -11.44 -32.98 -3.49
N GLU A 462 -12.22 -33.41 -2.50
CA GLU A 462 -12.81 -34.78 -2.42
C GLU A 462 -14.03 -35.01 -3.33
N LYS A 463 -14.65 -33.92 -3.81
CA LYS A 463 -15.75 -34.01 -4.81
C LYS A 463 -15.24 -34.45 -6.19
#